data_6725634f7ac16eaa5e2c7a62ea6b07ed
#
_entry.id   6725634f7ac16eaa5e2c7a62ea6b07ed
#
_cell.length_a   1.000
_cell.length_b   1.000
_cell.length_c   1.000
_cell.angle_alpha   90.00
_cell.angle_beta   90.00
_cell.angle_gamma   90.00
#
_symmetry.space_group_name_H-M   'P 1'
#
loop_
_entity.id
_entity.type
_entity.pdbx_description
1 polymer ?
#
loop_
_entity_poly.entity_id
_entity_poly.type
_entity_poly.pdbx_seq_one_letter_code
_entity_poly.pdbx_strand_id
1 'polypeptide(L)'
;MAEAKLFTLGIEEEFQLIDPETRDLRSHVQYLLDDEHTLADQLKPELHQSVIEVGTNICKDIHEARREVTSLRANLSKLARRNGLTIAAAGTHPFAHWKDQLISPHERYTEIVEDLQQIARANLIFGLHVHVGIEDREVAIHIMNAARYFLPHIFALSTNSPFWQGQNTGLKSYRSKVFDRFPRTGIPDHFGSLSEYDNYIKLLIKTRCIDNAKKVWWDIRMHPFFNTLEYRICDVPMRVDETIALAALIQAVTVKLYKLIRQNLGFRLYRRLLLAENKWRAARHGISGKLIDFGKQEEVDCVALIHELLAFVDDVVDELGSREEIESIHKILHMGTGADRQLAVWGQTNDIRSVVDYIVQETHLGLE
;
A
#
# COMPACT_ATOMS: atom_id res chain seq x y z
N MET A 1 20.70 -22.65 -18.09
CA MET A 1 19.34 -22.18 -17.66
C MET A 1 19.57 -20.87 -16.97
N ALA A 2 19.00 -19.77 -17.45
CA ALA A 2 19.11 -18.49 -16.77
C ALA A 2 18.56 -18.69 -15.33
N GLU A 3 19.32 -18.31 -14.30
CA GLU A 3 18.81 -18.25 -12.94
C GLU A 3 17.57 -17.37 -12.99
N ALA A 4 16.43 -17.96 -12.68
CA ALA A 4 15.17 -17.22 -12.58
C ALA A 4 15.42 -16.06 -11.62
N LYS A 5 15.05 -14.83 -12.03
CA LYS A 5 15.16 -13.64 -11.17
C LYS A 5 14.11 -13.75 -10.06
N LEU A 6 14.48 -14.46 -8.98
CA LEU A 6 13.66 -14.58 -7.79
C LEU A 6 13.59 -13.23 -7.08
N PHE A 7 12.39 -12.91 -6.56
CA PHE A 7 12.13 -11.76 -5.71
C PHE A 7 12.30 -10.38 -6.36
N THR A 8 12.08 -10.28 -7.69
CA THR A 8 11.95 -8.96 -8.34
C THR A 8 10.86 -8.12 -7.67
N LEU A 9 10.96 -6.80 -7.81
CA LEU A 9 10.01 -5.85 -7.25
C LEU A 9 9.17 -5.18 -8.34
N GLY A 10 7.90 -4.92 -8.01
CA GLY A 10 7.04 -3.98 -8.71
C GLY A 10 6.37 -3.08 -7.67
N ILE A 11 6.30 -1.79 -7.92
CA ILE A 11 5.72 -0.82 -6.98
C ILE A 11 4.67 -0.02 -7.72
N GLU A 12 3.47 0.06 -7.13
CA GLU A 12 2.37 0.90 -7.60
C GLU A 12 2.04 1.91 -6.50
N GLU A 13 1.96 3.20 -6.88
CA GLU A 13 1.61 4.30 -5.99
C GLU A 13 0.43 5.07 -6.55
N GLU A 14 -0.54 5.39 -5.71
CA GLU A 14 -1.71 6.19 -6.06
C GLU A 14 -1.54 7.62 -5.52
N PHE A 15 -1.64 8.62 -6.41
CA PHE A 15 -1.47 10.02 -6.08
C PHE A 15 -2.78 10.79 -6.20
N GLN A 16 -2.91 11.79 -5.34
CA GLN A 16 -3.92 12.83 -5.38
C GLN A 16 -3.54 13.88 -6.43
N LEU A 17 -4.48 14.27 -7.28
CA LEU A 17 -4.37 15.45 -8.13
C LEU A 17 -4.97 16.65 -7.40
N ILE A 18 -4.13 17.61 -7.04
CA ILE A 18 -4.48 18.75 -6.18
C ILE A 18 -4.48 20.05 -7.00
N ASP A 19 -5.53 20.84 -6.84
CA ASP A 19 -5.57 22.23 -7.28
C ASP A 19 -4.74 23.08 -6.29
N PRO A 20 -3.68 23.77 -6.75
CA PRO A 20 -2.76 24.47 -5.86
C PRO A 20 -3.35 25.73 -5.20
N GLU A 21 -4.47 26.27 -5.69
CA GLU A 21 -5.14 27.44 -5.12
C GLU A 21 -6.12 27.02 -4.04
N THR A 22 -6.96 26.03 -4.31
CA THR A 22 -8.01 25.58 -3.39
C THR A 22 -7.51 24.53 -2.41
N ARG A 23 -6.44 23.80 -2.72
CA ARG A 23 -5.91 22.59 -2.05
C ARG A 23 -6.88 21.40 -2.12
N ASP A 24 -7.93 21.52 -2.90
CA ASP A 24 -8.90 20.44 -3.08
C ASP A 24 -8.49 19.48 -4.21
N LEU A 25 -9.13 18.33 -4.26
CA LEU A 25 -8.93 17.36 -5.35
C LEU A 25 -9.50 17.89 -6.67
N ARG A 26 -8.80 17.58 -7.77
CA ARG A 26 -9.23 17.92 -9.12
C ARG A 26 -9.45 16.68 -9.97
N SER A 27 -10.68 16.48 -10.45
CA SER A 27 -11.01 15.43 -11.42
C SER A 27 -10.44 15.77 -12.81
N HIS A 28 -9.19 15.36 -13.07
CA HIS A 28 -8.44 15.80 -14.26
C HIS A 28 -7.55 14.71 -14.89
N VAL A 29 -7.58 13.48 -14.37
CA VAL A 29 -6.66 12.39 -14.80
C VAL A 29 -6.70 12.14 -16.32
N GLN A 30 -7.88 12.23 -16.96
CA GLN A 30 -8.00 11.95 -18.39
C GLN A 30 -7.16 12.93 -19.23
N TYR A 31 -7.16 14.22 -18.90
CA TYR A 31 -6.36 15.23 -19.61
C TYR A 31 -4.86 14.99 -19.43
N LEU A 32 -4.42 14.53 -18.24
CA LEU A 32 -3.02 14.17 -18.02
C LEU A 32 -2.60 12.98 -18.87
N LEU A 33 -3.45 11.97 -19.00
CA LEU A 33 -3.18 10.78 -19.82
C LEU A 33 -3.16 11.11 -21.31
N ASP A 34 -3.99 12.04 -21.77
CA ASP A 34 -4.04 12.48 -23.16
C ASP A 34 -2.81 13.35 -23.53
N ASP A 35 -2.22 14.06 -22.57
CA ASP A 35 -1.03 14.92 -22.75
C ASP A 35 0.30 14.14 -22.68
N GLU A 36 0.30 12.95 -22.10
CA GLU A 36 1.53 12.16 -21.85
C GLU A 36 1.59 10.90 -22.71
N HIS A 37 2.55 10.87 -23.65
CA HIS A 37 2.77 9.72 -24.53
C HIS A 37 3.95 8.84 -24.11
N THR A 38 4.87 9.36 -23.31
CA THR A 38 6.14 8.69 -22.96
C THR A 38 5.99 7.71 -21.80
N LEU A 39 5.04 7.97 -20.88
CA LEU A 39 4.77 7.17 -19.68
C LEU A 39 3.46 6.40 -19.75
N ALA A 40 2.84 6.30 -20.94
CA ALA A 40 1.48 5.77 -21.12
C ALA A 40 1.25 4.38 -20.51
N ASP A 41 2.28 3.52 -20.48
CA ASP A 41 2.18 2.18 -19.90
C ASP A 41 2.33 2.17 -18.36
N GLN A 42 2.90 3.23 -17.79
CA GLN A 42 3.21 3.33 -16.36
C GLN A 42 2.22 4.23 -15.60
N LEU A 43 1.42 5.05 -16.31
CA LEU A 43 0.36 5.89 -15.74
C LEU A 43 -1.00 5.25 -16.03
N LYS A 44 -1.81 5.11 -15.00
CA LYS A 44 -3.15 4.53 -15.13
C LYS A 44 -4.18 5.39 -14.43
N PRO A 45 -5.40 5.53 -15.02
CA PRO A 45 -6.52 6.10 -14.30
C PRO A 45 -6.97 5.14 -13.21
N GLU A 46 -7.49 5.68 -12.13
CA GLU A 46 -8.18 4.94 -11.08
C GLU A 46 -9.69 5.24 -11.07
N LEU A 47 -10.42 4.66 -10.09
CA LEU A 47 -11.87 4.76 -9.98
C LEU A 47 -12.36 6.22 -10.04
N HIS A 48 -11.65 7.14 -9.36
CA HIS A 48 -11.96 8.57 -9.40
C HIS A 48 -10.98 9.32 -10.32
N GLN A 49 -11.48 10.29 -11.07
CA GLN A 49 -10.67 11.12 -11.98
C GLN A 49 -9.68 12.06 -11.24
N SER A 50 -9.74 12.14 -9.93
CA SER A 50 -8.77 12.85 -9.08
C SER A 50 -7.66 11.95 -8.53
N VAL A 51 -7.61 10.68 -8.97
CA VAL A 51 -6.62 9.68 -8.59
C VAL A 51 -5.84 9.25 -9.82
N ILE A 52 -4.53 9.23 -9.71
CA ILE A 52 -3.63 8.67 -10.72
C ILE A 52 -2.73 7.63 -10.10
N GLU A 53 -2.68 6.43 -10.69
CA GLU A 53 -1.77 5.35 -10.32
C GLU A 53 -0.53 5.41 -11.19
N VAL A 54 0.64 5.25 -10.58
CA VAL A 54 1.90 5.01 -11.29
C VAL A 54 2.47 3.65 -10.90
N GLY A 55 2.94 2.90 -11.90
CA GLY A 55 3.55 1.59 -11.69
C GLY A 55 4.96 1.52 -12.27
N THR A 56 5.91 0.99 -11.50
CA THR A 56 7.27 0.73 -12.00
C THR A 56 7.28 -0.40 -13.01
N ASN A 57 8.32 -0.46 -13.82
CA ASN A 57 8.70 -1.68 -14.50
C ASN A 57 9.09 -2.76 -13.48
N ILE A 58 9.34 -3.98 -13.95
CA ILE A 58 9.88 -5.05 -13.10
C ILE A 58 11.32 -4.67 -12.71
N CYS A 59 11.51 -4.35 -11.44
CA CYS A 59 12.81 -3.99 -10.89
C CYS A 59 13.53 -5.24 -10.36
N LYS A 60 14.80 -5.38 -10.71
CA LYS A 60 15.62 -6.55 -10.31
C LYS A 60 16.01 -6.49 -8.83
N ASP A 61 16.12 -5.29 -8.26
CA ASP A 61 16.54 -5.02 -6.90
C ASP A 61 15.93 -3.72 -6.37
N ILE A 62 16.14 -3.43 -5.10
CA ILE A 62 15.60 -2.25 -4.43
C ILE A 62 16.19 -0.94 -4.96
N HIS A 63 17.44 -0.96 -5.45
CA HIS A 63 18.08 0.23 -5.99
C HIS A 63 17.49 0.62 -7.35
N GLU A 64 17.12 -0.37 -8.18
CA GLU A 64 16.37 -0.12 -9.41
C GLU A 64 14.97 0.40 -9.10
N ALA A 65 14.30 -0.20 -8.11
CA ALA A 65 12.98 0.27 -7.65
C ALA A 65 13.05 1.73 -7.17
N ARG A 66 14.08 2.12 -6.39
CA ARG A 66 14.29 3.51 -5.96
C ARG A 66 14.40 4.47 -7.15
N ARG A 67 15.21 4.11 -8.16
CA ARG A 67 15.38 4.96 -9.36
C ARG A 67 14.06 5.12 -10.13
N GLU A 68 13.34 4.01 -10.33
CA GLU A 68 12.05 4.01 -11.03
C GLU A 68 11.03 4.86 -10.29
N VAL A 69 10.81 4.63 -8.99
CA VAL A 69 9.86 5.39 -8.17
C VAL A 69 10.20 6.89 -8.17
N THR A 70 11.48 7.25 -7.98
CA THR A 70 11.92 8.65 -8.00
C THR A 70 11.64 9.29 -9.36
N SER A 71 11.99 8.60 -10.44
CA SER A 71 11.76 9.09 -11.82
C SER A 71 10.26 9.26 -12.12
N LEU A 72 9.44 8.27 -11.76
CA LEU A 72 7.98 8.31 -11.97
C LEU A 72 7.34 9.47 -11.22
N ARG A 73 7.65 9.64 -9.93
CA ARG A 73 7.14 10.77 -9.14
C ARG A 73 7.58 12.12 -9.71
N ALA A 74 8.86 12.25 -10.11
CA ALA A 74 9.38 13.48 -10.72
C ALA A 74 8.69 13.82 -12.04
N ASN A 75 8.49 12.81 -12.90
CA ASN A 75 7.80 12.98 -14.17
C ASN A 75 6.33 13.31 -13.99
N LEU A 76 5.63 12.60 -13.09
CA LEU A 76 4.24 12.90 -12.75
C LEU A 76 4.09 14.31 -12.17
N SER A 77 5.01 14.75 -11.29
CA SER A 77 5.02 16.11 -10.75
C SER A 77 5.16 17.16 -11.84
N LYS A 78 6.06 16.95 -12.82
CA LYS A 78 6.23 17.85 -13.98
C LYS A 78 4.98 17.89 -14.84
N LEU A 79 4.37 16.74 -15.10
CA LEU A 79 3.15 16.61 -15.87
C LEU A 79 1.98 17.34 -15.19
N ALA A 80 1.79 17.14 -13.89
CA ALA A 80 0.77 17.83 -13.13
C ALA A 80 0.95 19.35 -13.16
N ARG A 81 2.19 19.83 -12.95
CA ARG A 81 2.50 21.29 -12.99
C ARG A 81 2.21 21.93 -14.37
N ARG A 82 2.48 21.24 -15.49
CA ARG A 82 2.14 21.72 -16.85
C ARG A 82 0.64 21.91 -17.01
N ASN A 83 -0.15 21.13 -16.31
CA ASN A 83 -1.61 21.18 -16.30
C ASN A 83 -2.20 22.05 -15.17
N GLY A 84 -1.36 22.89 -14.50
CA GLY A 84 -1.81 23.78 -13.43
C GLY A 84 -2.18 23.06 -12.13
N LEU A 85 -1.69 21.83 -11.94
CA LEU A 85 -1.96 20.98 -10.78
C LEU A 85 -0.68 20.66 -10.01
N THR A 86 -0.84 20.06 -8.84
CA THR A 86 0.24 19.41 -8.09
C THR A 86 -0.20 18.03 -7.64
N ILE A 87 0.76 17.21 -7.20
CA ILE A 87 0.48 15.88 -6.67
C ILE A 87 0.70 15.83 -5.16
N ALA A 88 -0.04 14.95 -4.49
CA ALA A 88 0.14 14.66 -3.07
C ALA A 88 -0.01 13.15 -2.81
N ALA A 89 0.78 12.65 -1.85
CA ALA A 89 0.77 11.25 -1.41
C ALA A 89 0.31 11.15 0.05
N ALA A 90 -0.94 10.74 0.25
CA ALA A 90 -1.51 10.40 1.55
C ALA A 90 -2.67 9.42 1.33
N GLY A 91 -2.94 8.54 2.29
CA GLY A 91 -3.94 7.48 2.12
C GLY A 91 -5.38 8.00 1.98
N THR A 92 -5.67 9.22 2.43
CA THR A 92 -6.91 9.97 2.19
C THR A 92 -6.59 11.44 2.00
N HIS A 93 -7.42 12.16 1.23
CA HIS A 93 -7.34 13.62 1.21
C HIS A 93 -7.91 14.20 2.51
N PRO A 94 -7.24 15.18 3.16
CA PRO A 94 -7.67 15.67 4.46
C PRO A 94 -9.10 16.20 4.52
N PHE A 95 -9.60 16.90 3.49
CA PHE A 95 -10.92 17.52 3.55
C PHE A 95 -11.82 17.29 2.33
N ALA A 96 -11.29 16.86 1.19
CA ALA A 96 -12.08 16.64 -0.02
C ALA A 96 -13.24 15.66 0.22
N HIS A 97 -14.36 15.93 -0.44
CA HIS A 97 -15.54 15.09 -0.32
C HIS A 97 -15.67 14.18 -1.54
N TRP A 98 -15.87 12.88 -1.32
CA TRP A 98 -15.99 11.89 -2.41
C TRP A 98 -17.20 12.16 -3.35
N LYS A 99 -18.27 12.84 -2.87
CA LYS A 99 -19.42 13.21 -3.68
C LYS A 99 -19.11 14.23 -4.77
N ASP A 100 -18.05 15.00 -4.57
CA ASP A 100 -17.63 16.04 -5.51
C ASP A 100 -16.66 15.50 -6.58
N GLN A 101 -16.30 14.21 -6.48
CA GLN A 101 -15.36 13.58 -7.40
C GLN A 101 -16.09 12.82 -8.51
N LEU A 102 -15.58 12.96 -9.74
CA LEU A 102 -16.07 12.25 -10.91
C LEU A 102 -15.48 10.84 -10.98
N ILE A 103 -16.30 9.88 -11.41
CA ILE A 103 -15.85 8.51 -11.71
C ILE A 103 -15.18 8.50 -13.09
N SER A 104 -14.09 7.78 -13.21
CA SER A 104 -13.36 7.60 -14.49
C SER A 104 -14.26 6.87 -15.51
N PRO A 105 -14.34 7.35 -16.76
CA PRO A 105 -15.24 6.82 -17.80
C PRO A 105 -14.68 5.55 -18.43
N HIS A 106 -14.46 4.52 -17.63
CA HIS A 106 -13.95 3.22 -18.06
C HIS A 106 -14.97 2.14 -17.68
N GLU A 107 -15.23 1.19 -18.59
CA GLU A 107 -16.22 0.12 -18.41
C GLU A 107 -16.06 -0.63 -17.08
N ARG A 108 -14.83 -1.02 -16.73
CA ARG A 108 -14.51 -1.68 -15.44
C ARG A 108 -15.00 -0.89 -14.22
N TYR A 109 -14.85 0.44 -14.23
CA TYR A 109 -15.24 1.28 -13.09
C TYR A 109 -16.74 1.50 -13.06
N THR A 110 -17.37 1.59 -14.23
CA THR A 110 -18.83 1.64 -14.34
C THR A 110 -19.45 0.37 -13.73
N GLU A 111 -18.96 -0.80 -14.09
CA GLU A 111 -19.40 -2.08 -13.50
C GLU A 111 -19.21 -2.12 -11.97
N ILE A 112 -18.07 -1.69 -11.46
CA ILE A 112 -17.80 -1.66 -10.00
C ILE A 112 -18.78 -0.69 -9.30
N VAL A 113 -19.07 0.45 -9.91
CA VAL A 113 -20.02 1.43 -9.35
C VAL A 113 -21.45 0.91 -9.42
N GLU A 114 -21.83 0.20 -10.48
CA GLU A 114 -23.14 -0.44 -10.60
C GLU A 114 -23.34 -1.55 -9.56
N ASP A 115 -22.31 -2.37 -9.33
CA ASP A 115 -22.36 -3.49 -8.37
C ASP A 115 -22.32 -3.00 -6.91
N LEU A 116 -21.41 -2.08 -6.57
CA LEU A 116 -21.15 -1.66 -5.19
C LEU A 116 -21.80 -0.32 -4.80
N GLN A 117 -22.40 0.40 -5.74
CA GLN A 117 -23.14 1.65 -5.53
C GLN A 117 -22.37 2.68 -4.69
N GLN A 118 -22.93 3.15 -3.60
CA GLN A 118 -22.33 4.16 -2.73
C GLN A 118 -20.99 3.71 -2.11
N ILE A 119 -20.81 2.41 -1.91
CA ILE A 119 -19.54 1.86 -1.38
C ILE A 119 -18.40 2.17 -2.35
N ALA A 120 -18.59 1.91 -3.65
CA ALA A 120 -17.60 2.24 -4.67
C ALA A 120 -17.39 3.76 -4.78
N ARG A 121 -18.47 4.55 -4.88
CA ARG A 121 -18.38 6.02 -4.99
C ARG A 121 -17.66 6.67 -3.81
N ALA A 122 -17.76 6.11 -2.61
CA ALA A 122 -17.11 6.62 -1.42
C ALA A 122 -15.67 6.10 -1.24
N ASN A 123 -15.12 5.33 -2.19
CA ASN A 123 -13.79 4.74 -2.10
C ASN A 123 -12.70 5.71 -2.59
N LEU A 124 -12.66 6.90 -2.04
CA LEU A 124 -11.69 7.94 -2.35
C LEU A 124 -10.45 7.78 -1.46
N ILE A 125 -9.60 6.85 -1.82
CA ILE A 125 -8.42 6.43 -1.05
C ILE A 125 -7.22 6.25 -1.97
N PHE A 126 -6.01 6.23 -1.37
CA PHE A 126 -4.74 6.17 -2.09
C PHE A 126 -3.78 5.22 -1.37
N GLY A 127 -3.27 4.25 -2.08
CA GLY A 127 -2.46 3.17 -1.54
C GLY A 127 -1.07 3.05 -2.13
N LEU A 128 -0.27 2.25 -1.46
CA LEU A 128 0.97 1.68 -1.96
C LEU A 128 0.77 0.18 -2.12
N HIS A 129 1.07 -0.34 -3.31
CA HIS A 129 1.12 -1.78 -3.56
C HIS A 129 2.56 -2.19 -3.87
N VAL A 130 3.00 -3.27 -3.26
CA VAL A 130 4.34 -3.84 -3.49
C VAL A 130 4.18 -5.28 -3.95
N HIS A 131 4.67 -5.55 -5.15
CA HIS A 131 4.74 -6.88 -5.74
C HIS A 131 6.12 -7.47 -5.51
N VAL A 132 6.18 -8.70 -5.04
CA VAL A 132 7.42 -9.49 -4.93
C VAL A 132 7.30 -10.72 -5.81
N GLY A 133 8.22 -10.89 -6.75
CA GLY A 133 8.23 -11.98 -7.72
C GLY A 133 8.45 -13.34 -7.05
N ILE A 134 7.55 -14.31 -7.29
CA ILE A 134 7.65 -15.69 -6.82
C ILE A 134 7.08 -16.59 -7.92
N GLU A 135 7.94 -17.39 -8.55
CA GLU A 135 7.52 -18.24 -9.68
C GLU A 135 6.65 -19.42 -9.23
N ASP A 136 7.02 -20.06 -8.12
CA ASP A 136 6.29 -21.21 -7.59
C ASP A 136 5.07 -20.76 -6.79
N ARG A 137 3.89 -20.95 -7.38
CA ARG A 137 2.61 -20.55 -6.77
C ARG A 137 2.25 -21.33 -5.51
N GLU A 138 2.70 -22.60 -5.37
CA GLU A 138 2.50 -23.38 -4.13
C GLU A 138 3.32 -22.76 -3.00
N VAL A 139 4.57 -22.42 -3.27
CA VAL A 139 5.42 -21.69 -2.33
C VAL A 139 4.83 -20.31 -2.01
N ALA A 140 4.28 -19.61 -2.99
CA ALA A 140 3.65 -18.30 -2.79
C ALA A 140 2.46 -18.37 -1.81
N ILE A 141 1.63 -19.42 -1.86
CA ILE A 141 0.54 -19.64 -0.88
C ILE A 141 1.08 -19.80 0.55
N HIS A 142 2.14 -20.60 0.70
CA HIS A 142 2.73 -20.80 2.03
C HIS A 142 3.34 -19.50 2.58
N ILE A 143 4.01 -18.72 1.73
CA ILE A 143 4.54 -17.40 2.13
C ILE A 143 3.39 -16.47 2.46
N MET A 144 2.33 -16.39 1.63
CA MET A 144 1.15 -15.57 1.89
C MET A 144 0.54 -15.87 3.26
N ASN A 145 0.37 -17.14 3.59
CA ASN A 145 -0.17 -17.59 4.86
C ASN A 145 0.67 -17.09 6.06
N ALA A 146 1.98 -17.19 5.98
CA ALA A 146 2.90 -16.78 7.05
C ALA A 146 3.03 -15.25 7.12
N ALA A 147 3.10 -14.56 5.96
CA ALA A 147 3.24 -13.12 5.85
C ALA A 147 2.08 -12.34 6.49
N ARG A 148 0.89 -12.94 6.59
CA ARG A 148 -0.28 -12.33 7.25
C ARG A 148 0.02 -11.85 8.67
N TYR A 149 0.92 -12.54 9.40
CA TYR A 149 1.32 -12.13 10.74
C TYR A 149 2.02 -10.78 10.76
N PHE A 150 2.82 -10.48 9.74
CA PHE A 150 3.62 -9.27 9.66
C PHE A 150 2.86 -8.07 9.06
N LEU A 151 1.70 -8.30 8.46
CA LEU A 151 0.92 -7.21 7.82
C LEU A 151 0.59 -6.07 8.79
N PRO A 152 0.15 -6.30 10.05
CA PRO A 152 -0.11 -5.20 10.98
C PRO A 152 1.14 -4.38 11.35
N HIS A 153 2.33 -5.00 11.37
CA HIS A 153 3.61 -4.32 11.65
C HIS A 153 3.99 -3.38 10.50
N ILE A 154 3.94 -3.91 9.26
CA ILE A 154 4.19 -3.14 8.04
C ILE A 154 3.17 -2.01 7.90
N PHE A 155 1.91 -2.30 8.18
CA PHE A 155 0.83 -1.33 8.12
C PHE A 155 1.00 -0.20 9.15
N ALA A 156 1.41 -0.51 10.37
CA ALA A 156 1.67 0.51 11.39
C ALA A 156 2.72 1.53 10.94
N LEU A 157 3.78 1.08 10.22
CA LEU A 157 4.83 1.92 9.64
C LEU A 157 4.33 2.80 8.48
N SER A 158 3.33 2.35 7.74
CA SER A 158 2.83 3.03 6.54
C SER A 158 1.64 3.96 6.78
N THR A 159 1.14 4.09 8.03
CA THR A 159 -0.05 4.90 8.32
C THR A 159 0.13 6.35 7.89
N ASN A 160 -0.78 6.86 7.03
CA ASN A 160 -0.69 8.19 6.43
C ASN A 160 -2.07 8.77 6.06
N SER A 161 -3.12 8.50 6.85
CA SER A 161 -4.47 9.00 6.55
C SER A 161 -5.30 9.27 7.82
N PRO A 162 -4.92 10.27 8.66
CA PRO A 162 -5.64 10.55 9.90
C PRO A 162 -6.89 11.41 9.71
N PHE A 163 -7.05 12.04 8.54
CA PHE A 163 -8.16 12.95 8.26
C PHE A 163 -9.11 12.38 7.22
N TRP A 164 -10.39 12.73 7.33
CA TRP A 164 -11.43 12.38 6.37
C TRP A 164 -12.52 13.44 6.36
N GLN A 165 -12.81 14.02 5.18
CA GLN A 165 -13.86 15.03 4.99
C GLN A 165 -13.78 16.18 6.02
N GLY A 166 -12.58 16.71 6.25
CA GLY A 166 -12.32 17.82 7.16
C GLY A 166 -12.29 17.46 8.64
N GLN A 167 -12.39 16.18 8.99
CA GLN A 167 -12.41 15.71 10.37
C GLN A 167 -11.15 14.91 10.72
N ASN A 168 -10.59 15.16 11.91
CA ASN A 168 -9.66 14.23 12.53
C ASN A 168 -10.43 12.99 12.97
N THR A 169 -10.14 11.85 12.34
CA THR A 169 -10.88 10.60 12.55
C THR A 169 -10.52 9.89 13.85
N GLY A 170 -9.44 10.32 14.50
CA GLY A 170 -8.85 9.63 15.64
C GLY A 170 -8.08 8.35 15.26
N LEU A 171 -7.94 8.03 13.97
CA LEU A 171 -7.17 6.90 13.45
C LEU A 171 -5.87 7.39 12.80
N LYS A 172 -4.86 6.53 12.70
CA LYS A 172 -3.64 6.81 11.93
C LYS A 172 -3.79 6.39 10.46
N SER A 173 -4.65 5.41 10.17
CA SER A 173 -5.07 5.08 8.81
C SER A 173 -6.59 4.94 8.72
N TYR A 174 -7.25 5.96 8.22
CA TYR A 174 -8.67 5.91 7.88
C TYR A 174 -8.91 5.25 6.51
N ARG A 175 -7.92 5.29 5.61
CA ARG A 175 -7.94 4.58 4.32
C ARG A 175 -8.39 3.13 4.50
N SER A 176 -7.80 2.43 5.45
CA SER A 176 -8.14 1.03 5.73
C SER A 176 -9.62 0.84 6.07
N LYS A 177 -10.25 1.78 6.78
CA LYS A 177 -11.67 1.72 7.16
C LYS A 177 -12.60 2.09 6.01
N VAL A 178 -12.17 2.95 5.11
CA VAL A 178 -12.89 3.21 3.85
C VAL A 178 -12.89 1.96 2.99
N PHE A 179 -11.74 1.32 2.83
CA PHE A 179 -11.57 0.12 2.00
C PHE A 179 -12.24 -1.13 2.59
N ASP A 180 -12.29 -1.28 3.90
CA ASP A 180 -12.95 -2.41 4.59
C ASP A 180 -14.46 -2.51 4.27
N ARG A 181 -15.07 -1.48 3.66
CA ARG A 181 -16.47 -1.53 3.19
C ARG A 181 -16.65 -2.37 1.92
N PHE A 182 -15.61 -2.54 1.13
CA PHE A 182 -15.64 -3.39 -0.05
C PHE A 182 -15.74 -4.86 0.35
N PRO A 183 -16.50 -5.68 -0.38
CA PRO A 183 -16.47 -7.12 -0.19
C PRO A 183 -15.08 -7.68 -0.52
N ARG A 184 -14.72 -8.78 0.10
CA ARG A 184 -13.46 -9.51 -0.18
C ARG A 184 -12.21 -8.67 0.06
N THR A 185 -12.22 -7.80 1.08
CA THR A 185 -11.10 -7.01 1.60
C THR A 185 -10.57 -7.57 2.92
N GLY A 186 -9.52 -6.97 3.46
CA GLY A 186 -8.90 -7.32 4.72
C GLY A 186 -7.88 -8.45 4.60
N ILE A 187 -7.43 -8.96 5.74
CA ILE A 187 -6.46 -10.06 5.80
C ILE A 187 -7.14 -11.35 5.28
N PRO A 188 -6.55 -12.06 4.29
CA PRO A 188 -7.14 -13.31 3.79
C PRO A 188 -7.18 -14.41 4.85
N ASP A 189 -8.04 -15.39 4.65
CA ASP A 189 -7.98 -16.64 5.40
C ASP A 189 -6.74 -17.46 5.03
N HIS A 190 -6.44 -18.46 5.84
CA HIS A 190 -5.42 -19.45 5.55
C HIS A 190 -5.92 -20.43 4.47
N PHE A 191 -5.06 -20.73 3.50
CA PHE A 191 -5.28 -21.77 2.49
C PHE A 191 -4.24 -22.88 2.70
N GLY A 192 -4.69 -24.11 2.86
CA GLY A 192 -3.82 -25.27 3.07
C GLY A 192 -3.00 -25.67 1.83
N SER A 193 -3.44 -25.26 0.62
CA SER A 193 -2.77 -25.55 -0.65
C SER A 193 -3.20 -24.55 -1.74
N LEU A 194 -2.45 -24.51 -2.84
CA LEU A 194 -2.84 -23.79 -4.06
C LEU A 194 -4.17 -24.31 -4.62
N SER A 195 -4.41 -25.62 -4.54
CA SER A 195 -5.67 -26.21 -5.00
C SER A 195 -6.89 -25.69 -4.21
N GLU A 196 -6.75 -25.51 -2.89
CA GLU A 196 -7.80 -24.92 -2.06
C GLU A 196 -8.06 -23.45 -2.45
N TYR A 197 -7.00 -22.67 -2.64
CA TYR A 197 -7.10 -21.29 -3.12
C TYR A 197 -7.78 -21.22 -4.50
N ASP A 198 -7.33 -22.01 -5.46
CA ASP A 198 -7.90 -22.03 -6.80
C ASP A 198 -9.38 -22.47 -6.79
N ASN A 199 -9.75 -23.42 -5.95
CA ASN A 199 -11.14 -23.85 -5.79
C ASN A 199 -12.00 -22.75 -5.18
N TYR A 200 -11.48 -21.99 -4.21
CA TYR A 200 -12.17 -20.82 -3.68
C TYR A 200 -12.44 -19.77 -4.77
N ILE A 201 -11.42 -19.41 -5.57
CA ILE A 201 -11.58 -18.47 -6.67
C ILE A 201 -12.57 -18.99 -7.72
N LYS A 202 -12.45 -20.26 -8.12
CA LYS A 202 -13.38 -20.90 -9.06
C LYS A 202 -14.83 -20.89 -8.55
N LEU A 203 -15.04 -21.10 -7.26
CA LEU A 203 -16.38 -21.03 -6.65
C LEU A 203 -16.96 -19.63 -6.77
N LEU A 204 -16.19 -18.57 -6.44
CA LEU A 204 -16.66 -17.20 -6.57
C LEU A 204 -17.02 -16.83 -8.02
N ILE A 205 -16.22 -17.28 -8.99
CA ILE A 205 -16.50 -17.07 -10.42
C ILE A 205 -17.75 -17.84 -10.85
N LYS A 206 -17.84 -19.12 -10.47
CA LYS A 206 -19.00 -19.98 -10.81
C LYS A 206 -20.31 -19.44 -10.27
N THR A 207 -20.28 -18.85 -9.07
CA THR A 207 -21.44 -18.25 -8.41
C THR A 207 -21.68 -16.80 -8.82
N ARG A 208 -20.89 -16.26 -9.76
CA ARG A 208 -20.99 -14.88 -10.26
C ARG A 208 -20.78 -13.80 -9.19
N CYS A 209 -20.08 -14.14 -8.10
CA CYS A 209 -19.64 -13.14 -7.10
C CYS A 209 -18.55 -12.24 -7.66
N ILE A 210 -17.75 -12.76 -8.57
CA ILE A 210 -16.70 -12.05 -9.34
C ILE A 210 -16.64 -12.64 -10.75
N ASP A 211 -16.14 -11.86 -11.70
CA ASP A 211 -15.81 -12.31 -13.05
C ASP A 211 -14.37 -12.85 -13.14
N ASN A 212 -13.49 -12.28 -12.34
CA ASN A 212 -12.08 -12.67 -12.24
C ASN A 212 -11.48 -12.34 -10.88
N ALA A 213 -10.30 -12.89 -10.57
CA ALA A 213 -9.63 -12.73 -9.26
C ALA A 213 -9.09 -11.31 -8.99
N LYS A 214 -9.13 -10.37 -9.96
CA LYS A 214 -8.81 -8.94 -9.68
C LYS A 214 -9.80 -8.31 -8.69
N LYS A 215 -11.04 -8.83 -8.61
CA LYS A 215 -12.07 -8.36 -7.66
C LYS A 215 -11.94 -8.98 -6.25
N VAL A 216 -10.81 -9.61 -5.94
CA VAL A 216 -10.40 -10.03 -4.59
C VAL A 216 -9.36 -9.02 -4.09
N TRP A 217 -9.76 -8.17 -3.14
CA TRP A 217 -8.98 -7.01 -2.71
C TRP A 217 -8.35 -7.19 -1.31
N TRP A 218 -7.82 -8.39 -1.03
CA TRP A 218 -7.17 -8.67 0.25
C TRP A 218 -5.91 -7.82 0.47
N ASP A 219 -5.53 -7.64 1.72
CA ASP A 219 -4.34 -6.90 2.16
C ASP A 219 -3.02 -7.50 1.65
N ILE A 220 -3.02 -8.79 1.34
CA ILE A 220 -2.01 -9.54 0.61
C ILE A 220 -2.72 -10.58 -0.27
N ARG A 221 -2.29 -10.71 -1.51
CA ARG A 221 -2.84 -11.72 -2.43
C ARG A 221 -1.79 -12.24 -3.41
N MET A 222 -2.00 -13.44 -3.93
CA MET A 222 -1.35 -13.83 -5.18
C MET A 222 -1.98 -13.03 -6.32
N HIS A 223 -1.15 -12.37 -7.13
CA HIS A 223 -1.67 -11.62 -8.26
C HIS A 223 -2.26 -12.58 -9.31
N PRO A 224 -3.45 -12.30 -9.89
CA PRO A 224 -4.13 -13.25 -10.79
C PRO A 224 -3.42 -13.49 -12.13
N PHE A 225 -2.55 -12.58 -12.59
CA PHE A 225 -1.89 -12.64 -13.89
C PHE A 225 -0.36 -12.59 -13.83
N PHE A 226 0.21 -12.13 -12.74
CA PHE A 226 1.66 -12.07 -12.53
C PHE A 226 2.07 -13.08 -11.48
N ASN A 227 3.25 -13.67 -11.63
CA ASN A 227 3.80 -14.56 -10.62
C ASN A 227 4.39 -13.74 -9.46
N THR A 228 3.52 -13.02 -8.75
CA THR A 228 3.91 -12.17 -7.61
C THR A 228 2.97 -12.35 -6.42
N LEU A 229 3.52 -12.16 -5.21
CA LEU A 229 2.73 -11.77 -4.06
C LEU A 229 2.62 -10.25 -4.03
N GLU A 230 1.39 -9.75 -3.96
CA GLU A 230 1.04 -8.33 -3.94
C GLU A 230 0.58 -7.93 -2.54
N TYR A 231 1.34 -7.05 -1.90
CA TYR A 231 1.02 -6.45 -0.61
C TYR A 231 0.30 -5.12 -0.84
N ARG A 232 -0.91 -4.98 -0.31
CA ARG A 232 -1.85 -3.87 -0.60
C ARG A 232 -2.25 -3.07 0.64
N ILE A 233 -1.81 -3.50 1.82
CA ILE A 233 -2.27 -2.98 3.11
C ILE A 233 -1.84 -1.52 3.36
N CYS A 234 -0.75 -1.07 2.74
CA CYS A 234 -0.10 0.21 3.04
C CYS A 234 -0.87 1.42 2.51
N ASP A 235 -0.99 2.47 3.31
CA ASP A 235 -1.25 3.82 2.79
C ASP A 235 -0.05 4.24 1.93
N VAL A 236 -0.26 5.06 0.90
CA VAL A 236 0.86 5.62 0.13
C VAL A 236 1.67 6.58 1.02
N PRO A 237 3.00 6.40 1.17
CA PRO A 237 3.84 7.31 1.95
C PRO A 237 4.10 8.62 1.23
N MET A 238 4.30 9.70 1.99
CA MET A 238 4.63 11.00 1.42
C MET A 238 5.98 10.99 0.70
N ARG A 239 7.02 10.41 1.31
CA ARG A 239 8.40 10.44 0.81
C ARG A 239 8.77 9.18 0.03
N VAL A 240 9.61 9.34 -0.99
CA VAL A 240 10.20 8.20 -1.75
C VAL A 240 10.94 7.25 -0.81
N ASP A 241 11.75 7.79 0.11
CA ASP A 241 12.53 6.96 1.04
C ASP A 241 11.64 6.05 1.90
N GLU A 242 10.46 6.50 2.30
CA GLU A 242 9.50 5.71 3.06
C GLU A 242 8.89 4.58 2.22
N THR A 243 8.51 4.87 0.96
CA THR A 243 8.05 3.85 0.01
C THR A 243 9.10 2.77 -0.20
N ILE A 244 10.34 3.16 -0.41
CA ILE A 244 11.45 2.24 -0.68
C ILE A 244 11.82 1.43 0.58
N ALA A 245 11.80 2.04 1.77
CA ALA A 245 12.02 1.32 3.03
C ALA A 245 10.94 0.25 3.28
N LEU A 246 9.67 0.56 3.02
CA LEU A 246 8.57 -0.41 3.11
C LEU A 246 8.69 -1.53 2.06
N ALA A 247 9.05 -1.19 0.82
CA ALA A 247 9.25 -2.17 -0.24
C ALA A 247 10.41 -3.13 0.10
N ALA A 248 11.52 -2.61 0.63
CA ALA A 248 12.65 -3.40 1.09
C ALA A 248 12.26 -4.34 2.24
N LEU A 249 11.50 -3.84 3.22
CA LEU A 249 11.02 -4.65 4.34
C LEU A 249 10.08 -5.77 3.87
N ILE A 250 9.15 -5.47 2.97
CA ILE A 250 8.22 -6.44 2.38
C ILE A 250 9.00 -7.53 1.61
N GLN A 251 9.99 -7.13 0.80
CA GLN A 251 10.85 -8.05 0.08
C GLN A 251 11.64 -8.94 1.06
N ALA A 252 12.25 -8.35 2.08
CA ALA A 252 13.03 -9.08 3.08
C ALA A 252 12.18 -10.10 3.87
N VAL A 253 10.96 -9.72 4.29
CA VAL A 253 9.98 -10.64 4.93
C VAL A 253 9.65 -11.80 3.99
N THR A 254 9.38 -11.52 2.72
CA THR A 254 9.04 -12.53 1.72
C THR A 254 10.19 -13.52 1.51
N VAL A 255 11.41 -13.01 1.36
CA VAL A 255 12.63 -13.84 1.19
C VAL A 255 12.95 -14.65 2.44
N LYS A 256 12.81 -14.06 3.62
CA LYS A 256 13.01 -14.78 4.89
C LYS A 256 12.05 -15.95 5.02
N LEU A 257 10.78 -15.73 4.74
CA LEU A 257 9.76 -16.80 4.78
C LEU A 257 10.02 -17.88 3.72
N TYR A 258 10.43 -17.49 2.52
CA TYR A 258 10.87 -18.45 1.49
C TYR A 258 12.04 -19.33 1.98
N LYS A 259 13.08 -18.75 2.59
CA LYS A 259 14.21 -19.50 3.12
C LYS A 259 13.80 -20.48 4.22
N LEU A 260 12.91 -20.08 5.10
CA LEU A 260 12.38 -20.99 6.13
C LEU A 260 11.68 -22.22 5.49
N ILE A 261 10.82 -21.99 4.50
CA ILE A 261 10.15 -23.08 3.77
C ILE A 261 11.18 -24.01 3.11
N ARG A 262 12.21 -23.45 2.45
CA ARG A 262 13.29 -24.25 1.82
C ARG A 262 14.13 -25.07 2.81
N GLN A 263 14.14 -24.67 4.08
CA GLN A 263 14.78 -25.39 5.17
C GLN A 263 13.83 -26.36 5.92
N ASN A 264 12.60 -26.56 5.43
CA ASN A 264 11.54 -27.32 6.10
C ASN A 264 11.17 -26.73 7.48
N LEU A 265 11.32 -25.43 7.65
CA LEU A 265 10.91 -24.69 8.84
C LEU A 265 9.61 -23.94 8.51
N GLY A 266 8.72 -23.85 9.48
CA GLY A 266 7.45 -23.14 9.36
C GLY A 266 7.37 -21.92 10.28
N PHE A 267 6.55 -20.97 9.91
CA PHE A 267 6.11 -19.90 10.79
C PHE A 267 4.73 -20.26 11.35
N ARG A 268 4.49 -20.01 12.64
CA ARG A 268 3.21 -20.33 13.28
C ARG A 268 2.08 -19.52 12.65
N LEU A 269 1.02 -20.22 12.24
CA LEU A 269 -0.14 -19.62 11.61
C LEU A 269 -1.19 -19.25 12.65
N TYR A 270 -1.74 -18.05 12.54
CA TYR A 270 -2.76 -17.53 13.44
C TYR A 270 -4.09 -17.33 12.70
N ARG A 271 -5.18 -17.37 13.46
CA ARG A 271 -6.53 -17.13 12.91
C ARG A 271 -6.66 -15.69 12.41
N ARG A 272 -7.32 -15.52 11.27
CA ARG A 272 -7.58 -14.21 10.67
C ARG A 272 -8.17 -13.19 11.63
N LEU A 273 -9.11 -13.62 12.50
CA LEU A 273 -9.76 -12.73 13.48
C LEU A 273 -8.76 -12.14 14.49
N LEU A 274 -7.74 -12.90 14.91
CA LEU A 274 -6.69 -12.39 15.79
C LEU A 274 -5.77 -11.39 15.06
N LEU A 275 -5.43 -11.70 13.81
CA LEU A 275 -4.63 -10.79 12.99
C LEU A 275 -5.38 -9.49 12.68
N ALA A 276 -6.70 -9.57 12.48
CA ALA A 276 -7.56 -8.41 12.27
C ALA A 276 -7.61 -7.48 13.50
N GLU A 277 -7.49 -8.03 14.73
CA GLU A 277 -7.36 -7.22 15.94
C GLU A 277 -6.07 -6.39 15.91
N ASN A 278 -4.93 -6.98 15.54
CA ASN A 278 -3.68 -6.24 15.36
C ASN A 278 -3.75 -5.22 14.21
N LYS A 279 -4.44 -5.56 13.10
CA LYS A 279 -4.70 -4.59 12.02
C LYS A 279 -5.51 -3.40 12.53
N TRP A 280 -6.53 -3.63 13.37
CA TRP A 280 -7.30 -2.57 14.00
C TRP A 280 -6.42 -1.68 14.90
N ARG A 281 -5.58 -2.29 15.75
CA ARG A 281 -4.66 -1.57 16.63
C ARG A 281 -3.68 -0.71 15.84
N ALA A 282 -3.11 -1.25 14.77
CA ALA A 282 -2.23 -0.51 13.86
C ALA A 282 -2.97 0.65 13.17
N ALA A 283 -4.19 0.44 12.66
CA ALA A 283 -5.01 1.51 12.07
C ALA A 283 -5.30 2.64 13.07
N ARG A 284 -5.58 2.28 14.33
CA ARG A 284 -5.97 3.23 15.39
C ARG A 284 -4.78 4.00 15.94
N HIS A 285 -3.66 3.33 16.19
CA HIS A 285 -2.56 3.87 16.99
C HIS A 285 -1.26 4.02 16.20
N GLY A 286 -1.13 3.39 15.01
CA GLY A 286 0.12 3.35 14.26
C GLY A 286 1.25 2.74 15.10
N ILE A 287 2.44 3.30 14.96
CA ILE A 287 3.64 2.85 15.70
C ILE A 287 3.61 3.23 17.19
N SER A 288 2.77 4.19 17.59
CA SER A 288 2.66 4.63 19.00
C SER A 288 1.84 3.68 19.86
N GLY A 289 1.20 2.67 19.25
CA GLY A 289 0.35 1.71 19.95
C GLY A 289 1.06 0.44 20.37
N LYS A 290 0.24 -0.51 20.81
CA LYS A 290 0.66 -1.87 21.14
C LYS A 290 -0.02 -2.86 20.19
N LEU A 291 0.70 -3.89 19.79
CA LEU A 291 0.16 -5.05 19.10
C LEU A 291 0.18 -6.26 20.04
N ILE A 292 -0.61 -7.27 19.73
CA ILE A 292 -0.61 -8.52 20.45
C ILE A 292 0.52 -9.40 19.89
N ASP A 293 1.47 -9.76 20.71
CA ASP A 293 2.36 -10.89 20.44
C ASP A 293 1.63 -12.19 20.79
N PHE A 294 1.18 -12.90 19.77
CA PHE A 294 0.40 -14.14 19.96
C PHE A 294 1.26 -15.30 20.46
N GLY A 295 2.58 -15.24 20.31
CA GLY A 295 3.51 -16.23 20.87
C GLY A 295 3.63 -16.10 22.38
N LYS A 296 3.85 -14.87 22.85
CA LYS A 296 3.96 -14.50 24.26
C LYS A 296 2.58 -14.37 24.94
N GLN A 297 1.49 -14.16 24.15
CA GLN A 297 0.13 -13.90 24.61
C GLN A 297 0.01 -12.62 25.46
N GLU A 298 0.71 -11.57 25.05
CA GLU A 298 0.74 -10.28 25.75
C GLU A 298 0.71 -9.11 24.77
N GLU A 299 0.41 -7.92 25.27
CA GLU A 299 0.53 -6.66 24.53
C GLU A 299 1.98 -6.18 24.58
N VAL A 300 2.55 -5.94 23.40
CA VAL A 300 3.93 -5.43 23.23
C VAL A 300 3.90 -4.13 22.46
N ASP A 301 4.75 -3.19 22.82
CA ASP A 301 4.88 -1.92 22.08
C ASP A 301 5.20 -2.20 20.60
N CYS A 302 4.48 -1.53 19.71
CA CYS A 302 4.61 -1.73 18.27
C CYS A 302 6.05 -1.51 17.80
N VAL A 303 6.74 -0.51 18.34
CA VAL A 303 8.15 -0.22 18.04
C VAL A 303 9.05 -1.40 18.41
N ALA A 304 8.84 -2.02 19.58
CA ALA A 304 9.61 -3.20 19.99
C ALA A 304 9.39 -4.37 19.04
N LEU A 305 8.14 -4.63 18.61
CA LEU A 305 7.83 -5.69 17.65
C LEU A 305 8.39 -5.39 16.24
N ILE A 306 8.48 -4.11 15.85
CA ILE A 306 9.15 -3.72 14.61
C ILE A 306 10.65 -4.01 14.71
N HIS A 307 11.30 -3.72 15.83
CA HIS A 307 12.71 -4.10 16.04
C HIS A 307 12.91 -5.62 16.01
N GLU A 308 12.01 -6.41 16.59
CA GLU A 308 12.04 -7.87 16.47
C GLU A 308 11.86 -8.31 15.01
N LEU A 309 11.01 -7.65 14.23
CA LEU A 309 10.84 -7.91 12.80
C LEU A 309 12.13 -7.58 12.00
N LEU A 310 12.78 -6.44 12.28
CA LEU A 310 14.04 -6.08 11.63
C LEU A 310 15.13 -7.11 11.95
N ALA A 311 15.24 -7.54 13.20
CA ALA A 311 16.16 -8.61 13.60
C ALA A 311 15.82 -9.96 12.94
N PHE A 312 14.52 -10.27 12.76
CA PHE A 312 14.07 -11.51 12.10
C PHE A 312 14.51 -11.57 10.62
N VAL A 313 14.55 -10.44 9.91
CA VAL A 313 14.92 -10.40 8.49
C VAL A 313 16.40 -10.09 8.25
N ASP A 314 17.19 -9.81 9.29
CA ASP A 314 18.55 -9.31 9.20
C ASP A 314 19.49 -10.18 8.34
N ASP A 315 19.35 -11.50 8.41
CA ASP A 315 20.16 -12.48 7.66
C ASP A 315 19.89 -12.51 6.14
N VAL A 316 18.86 -11.83 5.66
CA VAL A 316 18.56 -11.74 4.21
C VAL A 316 18.83 -10.36 3.63
N VAL A 317 18.96 -9.34 4.48
CA VAL A 317 19.06 -7.94 4.07
C VAL A 317 20.33 -7.66 3.24
N ASP A 318 21.47 -8.20 3.66
CA ASP A 318 22.75 -8.02 2.94
C ASP A 318 22.77 -8.78 1.61
N GLU A 319 22.14 -9.95 1.55
CA GLU A 319 21.99 -10.72 0.30
C GLU A 319 21.12 -9.97 -0.72
N LEU A 320 20.10 -9.26 -0.24
CA LEU A 320 19.24 -8.41 -1.08
C LEU A 320 19.87 -7.06 -1.43
N GLY A 321 20.98 -6.69 -0.78
CA GLY A 321 21.63 -5.39 -0.94
C GLY A 321 20.77 -4.22 -0.44
N SER A 322 19.88 -4.46 0.54
CA SER A 322 18.87 -3.50 0.99
C SER A 322 19.12 -2.95 2.40
N ARG A 323 20.36 -3.03 2.90
CA ARG A 323 20.72 -2.62 4.28
C ARG A 323 20.35 -1.16 4.56
N GLU A 324 20.69 -0.24 3.66
CA GLU A 324 20.44 1.18 3.83
C GLU A 324 18.93 1.49 3.88
N GLU A 325 18.14 0.82 3.04
CA GLU A 325 16.70 0.97 2.98
C GLU A 325 16.02 0.43 4.24
N ILE A 326 16.47 -0.71 4.74
CA ILE A 326 15.96 -1.30 6.00
C ILE A 326 16.33 -0.41 7.19
N GLU A 327 17.54 0.12 7.25
CA GLU A 327 17.93 1.06 8.31
C GLU A 327 17.11 2.36 8.26
N SER A 328 16.59 2.75 7.10
CA SER A 328 15.70 3.90 6.97
C SER A 328 14.37 3.72 7.71
N ILE A 329 13.97 2.49 8.08
CA ILE A 329 12.83 2.24 8.98
C ILE A 329 13.03 2.94 10.33
N HIS A 330 14.25 3.00 10.85
CA HIS A 330 14.56 3.71 12.10
C HIS A 330 14.25 5.21 12.00
N LYS A 331 14.36 5.82 10.81
CA LYS A 331 13.95 7.22 10.60
C LYS A 331 12.43 7.39 10.75
N ILE A 332 11.65 6.42 10.23
CA ILE A 332 10.18 6.43 10.41
C ILE A 332 9.84 6.29 11.89
N LEU A 333 10.49 5.38 12.60
CA LEU A 333 10.27 5.17 14.04
C LEU A 333 10.62 6.43 14.87
N HIS A 334 11.64 7.18 14.46
CA HIS A 334 12.08 8.39 15.18
C HIS A 334 11.21 9.62 14.84
N MET A 335 10.89 9.84 13.56
CA MET A 335 10.15 11.04 13.12
C MET A 335 8.63 10.89 13.25
N GLY A 336 8.13 9.66 13.45
CA GLY A 336 6.74 9.34 13.31
C GLY A 336 6.34 9.05 11.85
N THR A 337 5.22 8.36 11.69
CA THR A 337 4.63 8.04 10.39
C THR A 337 4.07 9.30 9.71
N GLY A 338 3.65 9.18 8.45
CA GLY A 338 2.96 10.27 7.76
C GLY A 338 1.76 10.81 8.55
N ALA A 339 1.00 9.91 9.18
CA ALA A 339 -0.14 10.30 10.02
C ALA A 339 0.29 11.11 11.26
N ASP A 340 1.39 10.72 11.91
CA ASP A 340 1.90 11.45 13.08
C ASP A 340 2.31 12.87 12.71
N ARG A 341 2.99 13.04 11.59
CA ARG A 341 3.44 14.32 11.08
C ARG A 341 2.28 15.21 10.62
N GLN A 342 1.27 14.65 9.91
CA GLN A 342 0.05 15.39 9.57
C GLN A 342 -0.67 15.91 10.82
N LEU A 343 -0.81 15.07 11.85
CA LEU A 343 -1.43 15.46 13.12
C LEU A 343 -0.61 16.51 13.86
N ALA A 344 0.72 16.48 13.78
CA ALA A 344 1.59 17.51 14.36
C ALA A 344 1.39 18.87 13.68
N VAL A 345 1.30 18.91 12.35
CA VAL A 345 0.99 20.14 11.59
C VAL A 345 -0.39 20.69 11.99
N TRP A 346 -1.40 19.81 12.03
CA TRP A 346 -2.74 20.20 12.48
C TRP A 346 -2.73 20.76 13.91
N GLY A 347 -2.01 20.11 14.83
CA GLY A 347 -1.90 20.57 16.22
C GLY A 347 -1.24 21.95 16.38
N GLN A 348 -0.35 22.32 15.45
CA GLN A 348 0.33 23.60 15.45
C GLN A 348 -0.49 24.72 14.78
N THR A 349 -1.19 24.40 13.68
CA THR A 349 -1.82 25.41 12.82
C THR A 349 -3.33 25.51 13.02
N ASN A 350 -3.96 24.44 13.46
CA ASN A 350 -5.42 24.26 13.49
C ASN A 350 -6.08 24.57 12.12
N ASP A 351 -5.34 24.38 11.04
CA ASP A 351 -5.77 24.61 9.66
C ASP A 351 -5.53 23.36 8.79
N ILE A 352 -6.61 22.82 8.27
CA ILE A 352 -6.58 21.59 7.43
C ILE A 352 -5.90 21.82 6.07
N ARG A 353 -5.88 23.07 5.58
CA ARG A 353 -5.19 23.41 4.33
C ARG A 353 -3.67 23.37 4.52
N SER A 354 -3.20 23.82 5.68
CA SER A 354 -1.78 23.68 6.04
C SER A 354 -1.33 22.22 6.08
N VAL A 355 -2.21 21.29 6.44
CA VAL A 355 -1.92 19.85 6.36
C VAL A 355 -1.75 19.41 4.90
N VAL A 356 -2.59 19.87 3.98
CA VAL A 356 -2.44 19.57 2.54
C VAL A 356 -1.14 20.16 1.99
N ASP A 357 -0.83 21.43 2.32
CA ASP A 357 0.42 22.07 1.90
C ASP A 357 1.65 21.26 2.38
N TYR A 358 1.61 20.77 3.62
CA TYR A 358 2.65 19.91 4.18
C TYR A 358 2.76 18.57 3.40
N ILE A 359 1.64 17.89 3.10
CA ILE A 359 1.64 16.65 2.34
C ILE A 359 2.25 16.88 0.94
N VAL A 360 1.85 17.97 0.26
CA VAL A 360 2.40 18.35 -1.05
C VAL A 360 3.91 18.57 -0.96
N GLN A 361 4.36 19.36 0.02
CA GLN A 361 5.79 19.63 0.24
C GLN A 361 6.60 18.34 0.44
N GLU A 362 6.13 17.45 1.33
CA GLU A 362 6.78 16.18 1.63
C GLU A 362 6.79 15.23 0.42
N THR A 363 5.73 15.25 -0.40
CA THR A 363 5.64 14.43 -1.61
C THR A 363 6.70 14.81 -2.65
N HIS A 364 7.07 16.08 -2.72
CA HIS A 364 8.05 16.60 -3.66
C HIS A 364 9.50 16.58 -3.15
N LEU A 365 9.71 16.20 -1.90
CA LEU A 365 11.05 16.17 -1.31
C LEU A 365 11.95 15.16 -2.06
N GLY A 366 13.10 15.66 -2.58
CA GLY A 366 14.07 14.86 -3.31
C GLY A 366 13.70 14.52 -4.75
N LEU A 367 12.70 15.21 -5.35
CA LEU A 367 12.30 15.02 -6.75
C LEU A 367 12.91 16.03 -7.73
N GLU A 368 13.72 16.98 -7.27
CA GLU A 368 14.37 17.99 -8.11
C GLU A 368 15.60 17.47 -8.85
#